data_e72400c163b807693ec7ac7602aa289f
#
_entry.id   e72400c163b807693ec7ac7602aa289f
#
_cell.length_a   1.000
_cell.length_b   1.000
_cell.length_c   1.000
_cell.angle_alpha   90.00
_cell.angle_beta   90.00
_cell.angle_gamma   90.00
#
_symmetry.space_group_name_H-M   'P 1'
#
loop_
_entity.id
_entity.type
_entity.pdbx_description
1 polymer ?
#
loop_
_entity_poly.entity_id
_entity_poly.type
_entity_poly.pdbx_seq_one_letter_code
_entity_poly.pdbx_strand_id
1 'polypeptide(L)'
;MDKFFCVAPFVHMYAHPDGAVKTCCAGIDNFGNLKTNSLEEIWDNDKFTQLRKDFIAGDVTDLVKSNCATCVNFEKSKIHSLREGLNAEFTEHAIIEEKPDLNLLYIDFRFNNFCNFKCRGCYHEYSSSIANEDAGKSVPIIYAGKTLEDLYNQTLPHLKYTKKIYFAG
;
A
#
# COMPACT_ATOMS: atom_id res chain seq x y z
N MET A 1 3.38 22.84 -4.29
CA MET A 1 2.94 21.80 -3.37
C MET A 1 3.83 21.81 -2.14
N ASP A 2 3.24 21.58 -0.97
CA ASP A 2 3.98 21.61 0.29
C ASP A 2 5.08 20.53 0.29
N LYS A 3 6.15 20.80 1.05
CA LYS A 3 7.32 19.91 1.21
C LYS A 3 6.97 18.51 1.73
N PHE A 4 5.81 18.33 2.35
CA PHE A 4 5.34 17.08 2.92
C PHE A 4 4.27 16.37 2.08
N PHE A 5 3.80 16.96 0.98
CA PHE A 5 2.78 16.35 0.14
C PHE A 5 3.22 14.99 -0.41
N CYS A 6 2.29 14.04 -0.41
CA CYS A 6 2.46 12.72 -1.03
C CYS A 6 1.22 12.36 -1.84
N VAL A 7 1.41 12.01 -3.10
CA VAL A 7 0.32 11.61 -4.01
C VAL A 7 -0.22 10.20 -3.71
N ALA A 8 0.53 9.36 -3.01
CA ALA A 8 0.16 7.95 -2.79
C ALA A 8 -1.28 7.75 -2.30
N PRO A 9 -1.81 8.45 -1.28
CA PRO A 9 -3.19 8.24 -0.81
C PRO A 9 -4.28 8.60 -1.82
N PHE A 10 -3.94 9.23 -2.93
CA PHE A 10 -4.88 9.64 -3.98
C PHE A 10 -4.88 8.71 -5.20
N VAL A 11 -3.88 7.83 -5.32
CA VAL A 11 -3.67 7.04 -6.54
C VAL A 11 -3.29 5.58 -6.27
N HIS A 12 -3.03 5.22 -5.02
CA HIS A 12 -2.37 3.97 -4.67
C HIS A 12 -2.87 3.39 -3.35
N MET A 13 -2.95 2.07 -3.31
CA MET A 13 -3.00 1.27 -2.09
C MET A 13 -1.99 0.14 -2.17
N TYR A 14 -1.37 -0.16 -1.03
CA TYR A 14 -0.53 -1.33 -0.84
C TYR A 14 -1.29 -2.35 0.00
N ALA A 15 -1.35 -3.60 -0.46
CA ALA A 15 -1.92 -4.70 0.30
C ALA A 15 -0.84 -5.72 0.70
N HIS A 16 -0.70 -5.94 1.99
CA HIS A 16 0.17 -6.95 2.58
C HIS A 16 -0.45 -8.36 2.44
N PRO A 17 0.34 -9.46 2.42
CA PRO A 17 -0.21 -10.81 2.28
C PRO A 17 -1.22 -11.21 3.36
N ASP A 18 -1.19 -10.62 4.55
CA ASP A 18 -2.18 -10.88 5.63
C ASP A 18 -3.48 -10.10 5.47
N GLY A 19 -3.58 -9.27 4.42
CA GLY A 19 -4.74 -8.44 4.09
C GLY A 19 -4.65 -7.02 4.62
N ALA A 20 -3.69 -6.67 5.45
CA ALA A 20 -3.52 -5.31 5.93
C ALA A 20 -3.25 -4.34 4.76
N VAL A 21 -3.98 -3.22 4.73
CA VAL A 21 -3.83 -2.20 3.70
C VAL A 21 -3.12 -0.98 4.26
N LYS A 22 -2.15 -0.48 3.50
CA LYS A 22 -1.39 0.73 3.79
C LYS A 22 -1.46 1.68 2.60
N THR A 23 -1.10 2.92 2.81
CA THR A 23 -1.03 3.92 1.74
C THR A 23 0.12 3.69 0.75
N CYS A 24 1.19 3.02 1.19
CA CYS A 24 2.31 2.57 0.37
C CYS A 24 3.14 1.52 1.13
N CYS A 25 4.06 0.85 0.46
CA CYS A 25 4.91 -0.18 1.08
C CYS A 25 5.88 0.36 2.17
N ALA A 26 6.15 1.67 2.16
CA ALA A 26 6.96 2.33 3.19
C ALA A 26 6.14 2.87 4.38
N GLY A 27 4.81 2.90 4.26
CA GLY A 27 3.89 3.31 5.33
C GLY A 27 3.84 2.27 6.45
N ILE A 28 3.73 2.74 7.69
CA ILE A 28 3.64 1.83 8.85
C ILE A 28 2.21 1.67 9.38
N ASP A 29 1.35 2.66 9.14
CA ASP A 29 -0.03 2.65 9.62
C ASP A 29 -0.90 1.69 8.80
N ASN A 30 -1.77 0.97 9.51
CA ASN A 30 -2.82 0.14 8.90
C ASN A 30 -4.09 0.97 8.69
N PHE A 31 -4.64 0.91 7.47
CA PHE A 31 -5.84 1.63 7.05
C PHE A 31 -7.06 0.72 6.86
N GLY A 32 -6.92 -0.58 7.01
CA GLY A 32 -7.99 -1.56 6.89
C GLY A 32 -7.46 -2.94 6.53
N ASN A 33 -8.37 -3.90 6.34
CA ASN A 33 -7.98 -5.27 6.01
C ASN A 33 -8.92 -5.86 4.95
N LEU A 34 -8.38 -6.33 3.83
CA LEU A 34 -9.14 -6.90 2.71
C LEU A 34 -9.86 -8.23 3.04
N LYS A 35 -9.59 -8.82 4.20
CA LYS A 35 -10.37 -9.97 4.68
C LYS A 35 -11.71 -9.57 5.31
N THR A 36 -11.85 -8.32 5.70
CA THR A 36 -13.02 -7.80 6.40
C THR A 36 -13.70 -6.64 5.69
N ASN A 37 -12.97 -5.90 4.88
CA ASN A 37 -13.44 -4.72 4.17
C ASN A 37 -13.27 -4.86 2.66
N SER A 38 -14.10 -4.18 1.87
CA SER A 38 -13.85 -3.99 0.44
C SER A 38 -12.78 -2.93 0.18
N LEU A 39 -12.28 -2.87 -1.06
CA LEU A 39 -11.34 -1.81 -1.47
C LEU A 39 -11.96 -0.42 -1.32
N GLU A 40 -13.23 -0.27 -1.69
CA GLU A 40 -13.98 0.98 -1.59
C GLU A 40 -14.17 1.39 -0.13
N GLU A 41 -14.57 0.45 0.76
CA GLU A 41 -14.71 0.74 2.19
C GLU A 41 -13.41 1.22 2.82
N ILE A 42 -12.26 0.65 2.42
CA ILE A 42 -10.95 1.09 2.90
C ILE A 42 -10.60 2.46 2.35
N TRP A 43 -10.83 2.67 1.04
CA TRP A 43 -10.52 3.91 0.36
C TRP A 43 -11.27 5.11 0.94
N ASP A 44 -12.54 4.92 1.33
CA ASP A 44 -13.43 5.96 1.81
C ASP A 44 -13.49 6.09 3.34
N ASN A 45 -12.73 5.28 4.08
CA ASN A 45 -12.77 5.33 5.53
C ASN A 45 -12.19 6.64 6.09
N ASP A 46 -12.54 6.92 7.34
CA ASP A 46 -12.18 8.17 8.01
C ASP A 46 -10.67 8.37 8.10
N LYS A 47 -9.90 7.31 8.33
CA LYS A 47 -8.42 7.40 8.46
C LYS A 47 -7.76 7.75 7.14
N PHE A 48 -8.20 7.14 6.03
CA PHE A 48 -7.71 7.45 4.68
C PHE A 48 -8.10 8.88 4.27
N THR A 49 -9.36 9.25 4.52
CA THR A 49 -9.89 10.59 4.29
C THR A 49 -9.13 11.64 5.10
N GLN A 50 -8.85 11.38 6.38
CA GLN A 50 -8.08 12.31 7.22
C GLN A 50 -6.67 12.52 6.69
N LEU A 51 -5.97 11.45 6.28
CA LEU A 51 -4.63 11.58 5.71
C LEU A 51 -4.62 12.43 4.42
N ARG A 52 -5.63 12.28 3.55
CA ARG A 52 -5.79 13.13 2.36
C ARG A 52 -6.01 14.59 2.72
N LYS A 53 -6.90 14.87 3.70
CA LYS A 53 -7.12 16.23 4.22
C LYS A 53 -5.84 16.86 4.72
N ASP A 54 -5.07 16.13 5.51
CA ASP A 54 -3.81 16.60 6.06
C ASP A 54 -2.82 16.98 4.93
N PHE A 55 -2.73 16.16 3.88
CA PHE A 55 -1.87 16.47 2.74
C PHE A 55 -2.36 17.65 1.89
N ILE A 56 -3.68 17.81 1.71
CA ILE A 56 -4.25 18.95 0.98
C ILE A 56 -4.02 20.24 1.74
N ALA A 57 -4.20 20.22 3.08
CA ALA A 57 -3.98 21.38 3.95
C ALA A 57 -2.48 21.70 4.16
N GLY A 58 -1.58 20.75 3.88
CA GLY A 58 -0.16 20.87 4.23
C GLY A 58 0.12 20.62 5.73
N ASP A 59 -0.81 19.99 6.43
CA ASP A 59 -0.71 19.74 7.86
C ASP A 59 0.18 18.53 8.16
N VAL A 60 1.14 18.69 9.07
CA VAL A 60 2.03 17.62 9.52
C VAL A 60 1.51 17.05 10.84
N THR A 61 0.39 16.36 10.77
CA THR A 61 -0.27 15.70 11.90
C THR A 61 0.53 14.49 12.40
N ASP A 62 0.13 13.91 13.52
CA ASP A 62 0.78 12.69 14.03
C ASP A 62 0.56 11.50 13.08
N LEU A 63 -0.57 11.45 12.38
CA LEU A 63 -0.83 10.44 11.33
C LEU A 63 0.16 10.59 10.17
N VAL A 64 0.40 11.82 9.68
CA VAL A 64 1.39 12.07 8.63
C VAL A 64 2.80 11.74 9.09
N LYS A 65 3.17 12.13 10.32
CA LYS A 65 4.50 11.86 10.88
C LYS A 65 4.76 10.36 11.02
N SER A 66 3.81 9.60 11.59
CA SER A 66 3.97 8.15 11.77
C SER A 66 4.05 7.44 10.41
N ASN A 67 3.07 7.68 9.55
CA ASN A 67 2.95 6.96 8.28
C ASN A 67 4.10 7.28 7.30
N CYS A 68 4.65 8.50 7.32
CA CYS A 68 5.64 8.98 6.35
C CYS A 68 7.08 9.04 6.89
N ALA A 69 7.34 8.55 8.09
CA ALA A 69 8.64 8.64 8.76
C ALA A 69 9.80 8.14 7.89
N THR A 70 9.61 7.03 7.18
CA THR A 70 10.64 6.41 6.31
C THR A 70 11.09 7.37 5.22
N CYS A 71 10.15 7.97 4.47
CA CYS A 71 10.48 8.92 3.40
C CYS A 71 11.16 10.17 3.96
N VAL A 72 10.62 10.73 5.06
CA VAL A 72 11.21 11.89 5.72
C VAL A 72 12.65 11.66 6.15
N ASN A 73 12.97 10.48 6.69
CA ASN A 73 14.33 10.14 7.10
C ASN A 73 15.28 9.98 5.91
N PHE A 74 14.80 9.38 4.81
CA PHE A 74 15.59 9.27 3.58
C PHE A 74 15.92 10.66 3.01
N GLU A 75 14.94 11.55 2.92
CA GLU A 75 15.11 12.90 2.40
C GLU A 75 16.04 13.75 3.29
N LYS A 76 15.94 13.63 4.63
CA LYS A 76 16.92 14.24 5.55
C LYS A 76 18.35 13.77 5.30
N SER A 77 18.49 12.51 4.91
CA SER A 77 19.79 11.91 4.56
C SER A 77 20.20 12.15 3.10
N LYS A 78 19.45 12.99 2.36
CA LYS A 78 19.66 13.27 0.93
C LYS A 78 19.57 12.01 0.04
N ILE A 79 18.79 11.03 0.46
CA ILE A 79 18.47 9.82 -0.30
C ILE A 79 17.10 10.03 -0.93
N HIS A 80 16.96 9.69 -2.21
CA HIS A 80 15.69 9.77 -2.93
C HIS A 80 14.64 8.87 -2.27
N SER A 81 13.48 9.43 -1.94
CA SER A 81 12.42 8.71 -1.25
C SER A 81 11.37 8.13 -2.21
N LEU A 82 10.60 7.14 -1.74
CA LEU A 82 9.45 6.64 -2.48
C LEU A 82 8.42 7.74 -2.77
N ARG A 83 8.22 8.67 -1.83
CA ARG A 83 7.32 9.82 -1.98
C ARG A 83 7.74 10.71 -3.15
N GLU A 84 9.00 11.06 -3.26
CA GLU A 84 9.51 11.87 -4.36
C GLU A 84 9.29 11.16 -5.71
N GLY A 85 9.58 9.86 -5.78
CA GLY A 85 9.34 9.06 -6.97
C GLY A 85 7.87 8.99 -7.37
N LEU A 86 6.97 8.72 -6.43
CA LEU A 86 5.53 8.67 -6.68
C LEU A 86 4.97 10.04 -7.08
N ASN A 87 5.41 11.11 -6.41
CA ASN A 87 4.99 12.46 -6.76
C ASN A 87 5.41 12.84 -8.17
N ALA A 88 6.64 12.52 -8.57
CA ALA A 88 7.12 12.78 -9.93
C ALA A 88 6.35 11.98 -10.99
N GLU A 89 5.95 10.75 -10.68
CA GLU A 89 5.31 9.85 -11.63
C GLU A 89 3.80 10.10 -11.76
N PHE A 90 3.10 10.42 -10.65
CA PHE A 90 1.63 10.36 -10.63
C PHE A 90 0.90 11.68 -10.35
N THR A 91 1.56 12.74 -9.88
CA THR A 91 0.86 13.97 -9.48
C THR A 91 0.04 14.59 -10.61
N GLU A 92 0.55 14.57 -11.84
CA GLU A 92 -0.15 15.13 -13.00
C GLU A 92 -1.41 14.34 -13.39
N HIS A 93 -1.55 13.12 -12.89
CA HIS A 93 -2.65 12.20 -13.21
C HIS A 93 -3.64 12.02 -12.06
N ALA A 94 -3.30 12.54 -10.89
CA ALA A 94 -4.07 12.33 -9.67
C ALA A 94 -5.19 13.36 -9.54
N ILE A 95 -6.34 12.91 -9.03
CA ILE A 95 -7.41 13.79 -8.54
C ILE A 95 -7.12 14.04 -7.06
N ILE A 96 -6.78 15.28 -6.73
CA ILE A 96 -6.38 15.69 -5.37
C ILE A 96 -7.60 16.26 -4.65
N GLU A 97 -8.37 15.37 -4.04
CA GLU A 97 -9.58 15.67 -3.27
C GLU A 97 -9.60 14.84 -1.97
N GLU A 98 -10.39 15.27 -0.99
CA GLU A 98 -10.53 14.55 0.29
C GLU A 98 -11.11 13.13 0.09
N LYS A 99 -12.07 13.01 -0.82
CA LYS A 99 -12.76 11.75 -1.19
C LYS A 99 -12.81 11.60 -2.71
N PRO A 100 -11.68 11.34 -3.36
CA PRO A 100 -11.67 11.08 -4.79
C PRO A 100 -12.28 9.71 -5.08
N ASP A 101 -12.88 9.54 -6.25
CA ASP A 101 -13.27 8.22 -6.74
C ASP A 101 -12.10 7.24 -6.66
N LEU A 102 -12.39 5.97 -6.39
CA LEU A 102 -11.36 4.92 -6.34
C LEU A 102 -10.80 4.63 -7.73
N ASN A 103 -9.76 5.36 -8.09
CA ASN A 103 -9.02 5.21 -9.34
C ASN A 103 -7.57 4.85 -9.03
N LEU A 104 -7.29 3.54 -8.88
CA LEU A 104 -5.94 3.05 -8.59
C LEU A 104 -5.04 3.18 -9.82
N LEU A 105 -4.23 4.24 -9.88
CA LEU A 105 -3.23 4.41 -10.93
C LEU A 105 -2.02 3.50 -10.73
N TYR A 106 -1.73 3.14 -9.47
CA TYR A 106 -0.67 2.22 -9.10
C TYR A 106 -1.19 1.16 -8.12
N ILE A 107 -1.00 -0.12 -8.44
CA ILE A 107 -1.39 -1.26 -7.63
C ILE A 107 -0.13 -2.01 -7.17
N ASP A 108 0.02 -2.19 -5.86
CA ASP A 108 1.04 -3.05 -5.23
C ASP A 108 0.35 -3.96 -4.22
N PHE A 109 -0.31 -5.00 -4.73
CA PHE A 109 -1.00 -5.98 -3.91
C PHE A 109 -0.19 -7.27 -3.83
N ARG A 110 0.15 -7.66 -2.62
CA ARG A 110 0.76 -8.94 -2.31
C ARG A 110 -0.35 -9.96 -2.12
N PHE A 111 -0.83 -10.54 -3.22
CA PHE A 111 -2.02 -11.40 -3.24
C PHE A 111 -1.93 -12.58 -2.27
N ASN A 112 -0.74 -13.12 -2.08
CA ASN A 112 -0.45 -14.21 -1.13
C ASN A 112 1.05 -14.24 -0.82
N ASN A 113 1.45 -15.18 0.07
CA ASN A 113 2.84 -15.44 0.39
C ASN A 113 3.39 -16.72 -0.27
N PHE A 114 2.73 -17.25 -1.30
CA PHE A 114 3.22 -18.43 -2.00
C PHE A 114 4.51 -18.11 -2.76
N CYS A 115 5.61 -18.62 -2.26
CA CYS A 115 6.93 -18.43 -2.84
C CYS A 115 7.83 -19.63 -2.51
N ASN A 116 8.52 -20.14 -3.50
CA ASN A 116 9.46 -21.25 -3.34
C ASN A 116 10.91 -20.80 -3.11
N PHE A 117 11.17 -19.50 -3.08
CA PHE A 117 12.49 -18.94 -2.82
C PHE A 117 12.67 -18.61 -1.32
N LYS A 118 13.95 -18.64 -0.91
CA LYS A 118 14.42 -18.26 0.43
C LYS A 118 15.44 -17.12 0.30
N CYS A 119 15.01 -15.98 -0.27
CA CYS A 119 15.87 -14.83 -0.47
C CYS A 119 16.35 -14.27 0.86
N ARG A 120 17.64 -13.90 0.93
CA ARG A 120 18.32 -13.48 2.16
C ARG A 120 17.71 -12.23 2.84
N GLY A 121 17.02 -11.39 2.08
CA GLY A 121 16.35 -10.18 2.58
C GLY A 121 14.83 -10.32 2.66
N CYS A 122 14.30 -11.54 2.61
CA CYS A 122 12.86 -11.79 2.67
C CYS A 122 12.44 -12.30 4.05
N TYR A 123 11.14 -12.23 4.34
CA TYR A 123 10.55 -12.63 5.61
C TYR A 123 9.46 -13.69 5.39
N HIS A 124 9.09 -14.39 6.44
CA HIS A 124 8.08 -15.45 6.40
C HIS A 124 6.69 -14.96 5.96
N GLU A 125 6.35 -13.69 6.19
CA GLU A 125 5.10 -13.09 5.70
C GLU A 125 5.02 -13.03 4.19
N TYR A 126 6.16 -12.98 3.49
CA TYR A 126 6.24 -12.87 2.03
C TYR A 126 6.70 -14.16 1.34
N SER A 127 7.10 -15.19 2.10
CA SER A 127 7.57 -16.46 1.53
C SER A 127 7.12 -17.65 2.35
N SER A 128 6.29 -18.48 1.74
CA SER A 128 5.85 -19.75 2.34
C SER A 128 7.00 -20.74 2.59
N SER A 129 8.05 -20.70 1.78
CA SER A 129 9.24 -21.51 2.01
C SER A 129 10.02 -21.11 3.26
N ILE A 130 10.13 -19.79 3.52
CA ILE A 130 10.75 -19.29 4.76
C ILE A 130 9.81 -19.59 5.95
N ALA A 131 8.50 -19.34 5.79
CA ALA A 131 7.52 -19.63 6.84
C ALA A 131 7.54 -21.10 7.29
N ASN A 132 7.65 -22.03 6.33
CA ASN A 132 7.76 -23.46 6.62
C ASN A 132 9.08 -23.80 7.35
N GLU A 133 10.18 -23.15 6.98
CA GLU A 133 11.48 -23.34 7.61
C GLU A 133 11.48 -22.83 9.05
N ASP A 134 11.00 -21.60 9.27
CA ASP A 134 10.92 -20.97 10.58
C ASP A 134 10.02 -21.78 11.55
N ALA A 135 8.91 -22.32 11.02
CA ALA A 135 7.98 -23.14 11.80
C ALA A 135 8.45 -24.60 11.99
N GLY A 136 9.46 -25.06 11.26
CA GLY A 136 9.88 -26.46 11.21
C GLY A 136 8.81 -27.44 10.69
N LYS A 137 7.80 -26.94 10.00
CA LYS A 137 6.67 -27.70 9.43
C LYS A 137 5.99 -26.92 8.33
N SER A 138 5.16 -27.59 7.51
CA SER A 138 4.29 -26.91 6.54
C SER A 138 3.26 -26.04 7.24
N VAL A 139 3.15 -24.78 6.81
CA VAL A 139 2.15 -23.83 7.29
C VAL A 139 1.22 -23.41 6.15
N PRO A 140 -0.04 -23.00 6.45
CA PRO A 140 -0.96 -22.56 5.43
C PRO A 140 -0.44 -21.34 4.65
N ILE A 141 -0.79 -21.27 3.36
CA ILE A 141 -0.58 -20.07 2.55
C ILE A 141 -1.48 -18.94 3.09
N ILE A 142 -0.91 -17.74 3.19
CA ILE A 142 -1.62 -16.53 3.60
C ILE A 142 -2.11 -15.82 2.33
N TYR A 143 -3.37 -15.37 2.33
CA TYR A 143 -3.97 -14.60 1.25
C TYR A 143 -4.38 -13.21 1.74
N ALA A 144 -4.18 -12.19 0.91
CA ALA A 144 -4.50 -10.81 1.25
C ALA A 144 -6.02 -10.56 1.34
N GLY A 145 -6.83 -11.17 0.47
CA GLY A 145 -8.30 -11.14 0.52
C GLY A 145 -8.89 -12.31 1.32
N LYS A 146 -10.21 -12.41 1.35
CA LYS A 146 -10.93 -13.58 1.86
C LYS A 146 -10.54 -14.82 1.04
N THR A 147 -10.49 -14.67 -0.27
CA THR A 147 -9.95 -15.63 -1.23
C THR A 147 -9.14 -14.86 -2.30
N LEU A 148 -8.36 -15.57 -3.09
CA LEU A 148 -7.66 -14.98 -4.24
C LEU A 148 -8.66 -14.45 -5.28
N GLU A 149 -9.73 -15.18 -5.52
CA GLU A 149 -10.78 -14.80 -6.47
C GLU A 149 -11.54 -13.55 -6.01
N ASP A 150 -11.87 -13.44 -4.73
CA ASP A 150 -12.50 -12.25 -4.16
C ASP A 150 -11.64 -11.01 -4.38
N LEU A 151 -10.36 -11.07 -4.04
CA LEU A 151 -9.44 -9.95 -4.26
C LEU A 151 -9.26 -9.60 -5.74
N TYR A 152 -9.20 -10.59 -6.61
CA TYR A 152 -9.16 -10.40 -8.06
C TYR A 152 -10.41 -9.65 -8.55
N ASN A 153 -11.59 -10.10 -8.15
CA ASN A 153 -12.87 -9.50 -8.55
C ASN A 153 -13.01 -8.06 -8.05
N GLN A 154 -12.55 -7.76 -6.84
CA GLN A 154 -12.51 -6.38 -6.32
C GLN A 154 -11.51 -5.50 -7.09
N THR A 155 -10.40 -6.04 -7.54
CA THR A 155 -9.34 -5.27 -8.23
C THR A 155 -9.67 -5.02 -9.69
N LEU A 156 -10.32 -5.98 -10.36
CA LEU A 156 -10.55 -5.99 -11.81
C LEU A 156 -11.22 -4.71 -12.35
N PRO A 157 -12.26 -4.12 -11.71
CA PRO A 157 -12.89 -2.89 -12.19
C PRO A 157 -11.95 -1.69 -12.26
N HIS A 158 -10.90 -1.68 -11.47
CA HIS A 158 -9.95 -0.56 -11.34
C HIS A 158 -8.79 -0.67 -12.32
N LEU A 159 -8.55 -1.83 -12.93
CA LEU A 159 -7.45 -2.03 -13.89
C LEU A 159 -7.52 -1.09 -15.10
N LYS A 160 -8.71 -0.63 -15.49
CA LYS A 160 -8.88 0.34 -16.59
C LYS A 160 -8.22 1.70 -16.33
N TYR A 161 -7.98 2.05 -15.06
CA TYR A 161 -7.33 3.30 -14.67
C TYR A 161 -5.83 3.09 -14.40
N THR A 162 -5.40 1.84 -14.21
CA THR A 162 -4.07 1.50 -13.72
C THR A 162 -3.00 1.76 -14.76
N LYS A 163 -1.98 2.52 -14.37
CA LYS A 163 -0.79 2.81 -15.16
C LYS A 163 0.40 1.95 -14.75
N LYS A 164 0.39 1.48 -13.51
CA LYS A 164 1.51 0.69 -12.95
C LYS A 164 1.00 -0.43 -12.05
N ILE A 165 1.52 -1.62 -12.23
CA ILE A 165 1.31 -2.74 -11.33
C ILE A 165 2.68 -3.24 -10.88
N TYR A 166 2.85 -3.41 -9.58
CA TYR A 166 4.03 -4.05 -9.02
C TYR A 166 3.70 -5.49 -8.64
N PHE A 167 4.37 -6.42 -9.31
CA PHE A 167 4.30 -7.84 -8.98
C PHE A 167 5.49 -8.19 -8.09
N ALA A 168 5.21 -8.63 -6.87
CA ALA A 168 6.18 -9.22 -5.99
C ALA A 168 5.76 -10.65 -5.64
N GLY A 169 6.66 -11.57 -5.79
CA GLY A 169 6.52 -12.96 -5.46
C GLY A 169 7.85 -13.56 -5.14
#